data_4eeba1f71bbdcbd5ef095b9246518efa
#
_entry.id   4eeba1f71bbdcbd5ef095b9246518efa
#
_cell.length_a   1.000
_cell.length_b   1.000
_cell.length_c   1.000
_cell.angle_alpha   90.00
_cell.angle_beta   90.00
_cell.angle_gamma   90.00
#
_symmetry.space_group_name_H-M   'P 1'
#
loop_
_entity.id
_entity.type
_entity.pdbx_description
1 polymer ?
#
loop_
_entity_poly.entity_id
_entity_poly.type
_entity_poly.pdbx_seq_one_letter_code
_entity_poly.pdbx_strand_id
1 'polypeptide(L)'
;MNVFLSKSAEEKLLKLTEYLLEDWGSKAKKDFINKLTEKINQIALQPQSCPQSSAFKNLYKCVVTKQTTFYYRIVTNPKSIEI
;
A
#
# COMPACT_ATOMS: atom_id res chain seq x y z
N MET A 1 -10.55 7.52 7.66
CA MET A 1 -11.13 6.99 6.41
C MET A 1 -10.77 5.52 6.29
N ASN A 2 -11.71 4.69 5.86
CA ASN A 2 -11.45 3.25 5.70
C ASN A 2 -10.53 3.00 4.51
N VAL A 3 -9.63 2.04 4.67
CA VAL A 3 -8.71 1.62 3.60
C VAL A 3 -8.99 0.16 3.28
N PHE A 4 -9.12 -0.16 2.00
CA PHE A 4 -9.29 -1.54 1.58
C PHE A 4 -8.39 -1.83 0.38
N LEU A 5 -8.06 -3.11 0.22
CA LEU A 5 -7.24 -3.58 -0.89
C LEU A 5 -8.14 -4.07 -2.02
N SER A 6 -7.81 -3.66 -3.25
CA SER A 6 -8.41 -4.30 -4.41
C SER A 6 -7.96 -5.76 -4.46
N LYS A 7 -8.70 -6.60 -5.17
CA LYS A 7 -8.33 -8.00 -5.31
C LYS A 7 -6.94 -8.16 -5.93
N SER A 8 -6.63 -7.35 -6.92
CA SER A 8 -5.30 -7.35 -7.55
C SER A 8 -4.19 -6.98 -6.55
N ALA A 9 -4.42 -5.95 -5.74
CA ALA A 9 -3.44 -5.53 -4.74
C ALA A 9 -3.26 -6.60 -3.67
N GLU A 10 -4.35 -7.23 -3.24
CA GLU A 10 -4.30 -8.31 -2.26
C GLU A 10 -3.47 -9.50 -2.77
N GLU A 11 -3.68 -9.91 -4.02
CA GLU A 11 -2.92 -11.00 -4.63
C GLU A 11 -1.43 -10.66 -4.74
N LYS A 12 -1.11 -9.45 -5.16
CA LYS A 12 0.29 -8.99 -5.26
C LYS A 12 0.96 -8.92 -3.91
N LEU A 13 0.24 -8.45 -2.90
CA LEU A 13 0.77 -8.37 -1.54
C LEU A 13 1.07 -9.78 -0.99
N LEU A 14 0.17 -10.72 -1.23
CA LEU A 14 0.35 -12.10 -0.78
C LEU A 14 1.59 -12.72 -1.41
N LYS A 15 1.76 -12.55 -2.73
CA LYS A 15 2.96 -13.05 -3.44
C LYS A 15 4.24 -12.41 -2.91
N LEU A 16 4.22 -11.11 -2.66
CA LEU A 16 5.38 -10.40 -2.13
C LEU A 16 5.76 -10.88 -0.74
N THR A 17 4.79 -11.08 0.14
CA THR A 17 5.05 -11.56 1.49
C THR A 17 5.56 -12.99 1.51
N GLU A 18 5.06 -13.85 0.63
CA GLU A 18 5.58 -15.21 0.44
C GLU A 18 7.03 -15.19 -0.04
N TYR A 19 7.33 -14.35 -1.02
CA TYR A 19 8.69 -14.18 -1.52
C TYR A 19 9.64 -13.72 -0.42
N LEU A 20 9.23 -12.70 0.35
CA LEU A 20 10.06 -12.18 1.44
C LEU A 20 10.34 -13.25 2.50
N LEU A 21 9.33 -14.04 2.85
CA LEU A 21 9.48 -15.11 3.83
C LEU A 21 10.45 -16.18 3.34
N GLU A 22 10.30 -16.64 2.10
CA GLU A 22 11.11 -17.73 1.55
C GLU A 22 12.56 -17.32 1.30
N ASP A 23 12.78 -16.13 0.73
CA ASP A 23 14.11 -15.73 0.29
C ASP A 23 14.87 -14.88 1.32
N TRP A 24 14.17 -14.18 2.20
CA TRP A 24 14.78 -13.23 3.14
C TRP A 24 14.45 -13.52 4.60
N GLY A 25 13.50 -14.42 4.88
CA GLY A 25 13.16 -14.85 6.23
C GLY A 25 12.03 -14.07 6.88
N SER A 26 11.62 -14.56 8.05
CA SER A 26 10.46 -14.03 8.77
C SER A 26 10.66 -12.59 9.25
N LYS A 27 11.90 -12.22 9.60
CA LYS A 27 12.18 -10.84 10.03
C LYS A 27 11.96 -9.85 8.89
N ALA A 28 12.42 -10.16 7.69
CA ALA A 28 12.22 -9.30 6.53
C ALA A 28 10.74 -9.12 6.21
N LYS A 29 9.98 -10.20 6.27
CA LYS A 29 8.52 -10.15 6.10
C LYS A 29 7.87 -9.26 7.15
N LYS A 30 8.22 -9.44 8.42
CA LYS A 30 7.66 -8.67 9.51
C LYS A 30 7.99 -7.18 9.39
N ASP A 31 9.25 -6.85 9.07
CA ASP A 31 9.67 -5.46 8.90
C ASP A 31 8.91 -4.79 7.76
N PHE A 32 8.72 -5.50 6.66
CA PHE A 32 7.95 -4.99 5.53
C PHE A 32 6.49 -4.73 5.92
N ILE A 33 5.85 -5.68 6.59
CA ILE A 33 4.45 -5.54 7.03
C ILE A 33 4.29 -4.35 7.97
N ASN A 34 5.25 -4.15 8.88
CA ASN A 34 5.23 -3.01 9.79
C ASN A 34 5.30 -1.68 9.03
N LYS A 35 6.20 -1.57 8.05
CA LYS A 35 6.32 -0.37 7.23
C LYS A 35 5.07 -0.11 6.40
N LEU A 36 4.51 -1.16 5.81
CA LEU A 36 3.28 -1.06 5.04
C LEU A 36 2.13 -0.60 5.93
N THR A 37 1.99 -1.17 7.12
CA THR A 37 0.96 -0.80 8.08
C THR A 37 1.06 0.67 8.49
N GLU A 38 2.27 1.15 8.73
CA GLU A 38 2.49 2.56 9.04
C GLU A 38 2.01 3.48 7.92
N LYS A 39 2.33 3.13 6.67
CA LYS A 39 1.91 3.91 5.51
C LYS A 39 0.40 3.88 5.32
N ILE A 40 -0.21 2.72 5.51
CA ILE A 40 -1.67 2.59 5.42
C ILE A 40 -2.36 3.44 6.49
N ASN A 41 -1.86 3.40 7.74
CA ASN A 41 -2.39 4.24 8.80
C ASN A 41 -2.22 5.73 8.49
N GLN A 42 -1.09 6.11 7.92
CA GLN A 42 -0.85 7.49 7.52
C GLN A 42 -1.88 7.97 6.50
N ILE A 43 -2.12 7.21 5.45
CA ILE A 43 -3.09 7.61 4.42
C ILE A 43 -4.54 7.54 4.91
N ALA A 44 -4.82 6.66 5.88
CA ALA A 44 -6.14 6.61 6.50
C ALA A 44 -6.46 7.89 7.25
N LEU A 45 -5.47 8.47 7.91
CA LEU A 45 -5.62 9.73 8.65
C LEU A 45 -5.51 10.95 7.74
N GLN A 46 -4.62 10.89 6.76
CA GLN A 46 -4.35 11.99 5.83
C GLN A 46 -4.31 11.45 4.40
N PRO A 47 -5.48 11.30 3.75
CA PRO A 47 -5.55 10.66 2.42
C PRO A 47 -4.71 11.32 1.33
N GLN A 48 -4.36 12.58 1.50
CA GLN A 48 -3.54 13.31 0.53
C GLN A 48 -2.09 13.48 0.97
N SER A 49 -1.65 12.67 1.95
CA SER A 49 -0.28 12.77 2.48
C SER A 49 0.79 12.28 1.50
N CYS A 50 0.43 11.42 0.55
CA CYS A 50 1.35 10.99 -0.49
C CYS A 50 1.11 11.80 -1.77
N PRO A 51 2.15 12.00 -2.61
CA PRO A 51 1.98 12.77 -3.83
C PRO A 51 1.12 12.04 -4.86
N GLN A 52 0.49 12.82 -5.73
CA GLN A 52 -0.22 12.25 -6.87
C GLN A 52 0.78 11.63 -7.84
N SER A 53 0.38 10.54 -8.47
CA SER A 53 1.21 9.88 -9.47
C SER A 53 1.29 10.74 -10.74
N SER A 54 2.48 10.90 -11.28
CA SER A 54 2.67 11.53 -12.59
C SER A 54 2.36 10.57 -13.74
N ALA A 55 2.39 9.27 -13.47
CA ALA A 55 2.16 8.23 -14.48
C ALA A 55 0.69 7.84 -14.62
N PHE A 56 -0.07 7.90 -13.51
CA PHE A 56 -1.47 7.46 -13.50
C PHE A 56 -2.35 8.59 -12.96
N LYS A 57 -3.28 9.04 -13.77
CA LYS A 57 -4.22 10.09 -13.40
C LYS A 57 -5.14 9.59 -12.28
N ASN A 58 -5.40 10.47 -11.31
CA ASN A 58 -6.29 10.21 -10.16
C ASN A 58 -5.77 9.16 -9.18
N LEU A 59 -4.49 8.80 -9.28
CA LEU A 59 -3.86 7.90 -8.31
C LEU A 59 -2.81 8.65 -7.51
N TYR A 60 -2.69 8.25 -6.26
CA TYR A 60 -1.62 8.69 -5.37
C TYR A 60 -0.56 7.59 -5.31
N LYS A 61 0.69 8.00 -5.18
CA LYS A 61 1.84 7.09 -5.15
C LYS A 61 2.43 7.08 -3.74
N CYS A 62 2.47 5.93 -3.10
CA CYS A 62 3.05 5.77 -1.77
C CYS A 62 4.24 4.81 -1.81
N VAL A 63 5.42 5.32 -1.44
CA VAL A 63 6.63 4.50 -1.38
C VAL A 63 6.73 3.86 0.00
N VAL A 64 6.79 2.54 0.06
CA VAL A 64 6.94 1.79 1.31
C VAL A 64 8.42 1.52 1.59
N THR A 65 9.12 0.99 0.58
CA THR A 65 10.56 0.76 0.61
C THR A 65 11.14 1.21 -0.71
N LYS A 66 12.47 1.14 -0.87
CA LYS A 66 13.12 1.50 -2.14
C LYS A 66 12.60 0.66 -3.31
N GLN A 67 12.20 -0.59 -3.05
CA GLN A 67 11.76 -1.52 -4.09
C GLN A 67 10.24 -1.65 -4.19
N THR A 68 9.50 -1.10 -3.24
CA THR A 68 8.05 -1.35 -3.18
C THR A 68 7.29 -0.04 -3.08
N THR A 69 6.39 0.15 -4.02
CA THR A 69 5.49 1.29 -4.10
C THR A 69 4.08 0.76 -4.32
N PHE A 70 3.09 1.38 -3.68
CA PHE A 70 1.71 1.09 -4.03
C PHE A 70 1.01 2.37 -4.48
N TYR A 71 -0.06 2.19 -5.22
CA TYR A 71 -0.92 3.27 -5.68
C TYR A 71 -2.27 3.14 -5.00
N TYR A 72 -2.89 4.26 -4.71
CA TYR A 72 -4.22 4.25 -4.13
C TYR A 72 -5.05 5.40 -4.70
N ARG A 73 -6.36 5.26 -4.60
CA ARG A 73 -7.30 6.31 -4.98
C ARG A 73 -8.30 6.53 -3.87
N ILE A 74 -8.87 7.73 -3.84
CA ILE A 74 -9.93 8.08 -2.91
C ILE A 74 -11.26 7.83 -3.61
N VAL A 75 -12.07 6.95 -3.02
CA VAL A 75 -13.40 6.62 -3.50
C VAL A 75 -14.39 7.50 -2.74
N THR A 76 -15.36 8.07 -3.45
CA THR A 76 -16.22 9.10 -2.87
C THR A 76 -17.56 8.61 -2.33
N ASN A 77 -17.98 7.37 -2.65
CA ASN A 77 -19.33 6.94 -2.27
C ASN A 77 -19.40 5.44 -1.93
N PRO A 78 -19.18 5.01 -0.66
CA PRO A 78 -18.80 5.80 0.50
C PRO A 78 -17.36 6.28 0.43
N LYS A 79 -17.04 7.32 1.16
CA LYS A 79 -15.70 7.88 1.15
C LYS A 79 -14.71 6.91 1.79
N SER A 80 -13.78 6.39 1.00
CA SER A 80 -12.81 5.37 1.41
C SER A 80 -11.59 5.43 0.51
N ILE A 81 -10.57 4.64 0.86
CA ILE A 81 -9.32 4.54 0.09
C ILE A 81 -9.18 3.12 -0.44
N GLU A 82 -8.99 3.00 -1.75
CA GLU A 82 -8.73 1.73 -2.41
C GLU A 82 -7.27 1.66 -2.86
N ILE A 83 -6.60 0.61 -2.44
CA ILE A 83 -5.23 0.31 -2.88
C ILE A 83 -5.25 -0.66 -4.04
#